data_6055b9515cbc7af9fda531963ebb7de4
#
_entry.id   6055b9515cbc7af9fda531963ebb7de4
#
_cell.length_a   1.000
_cell.length_b   1.000
_cell.length_c   1.000
_cell.angle_alpha   90.00
_cell.angle_beta   90.00
_cell.angle_gamma   90.00
#
_symmetry.space_group_name_H-M   'P 1'
#
loop_
_entity.id
_entity.type
_entity.pdbx_description
1 polymer ?
#
loop_
_entity_poly.entity_id
_entity_poly.type
_entity_poly.pdbx_seq_one_letter_code
_entity_poly.pdbx_strand_id
1 'polypeptide(L)'
;MTILEDIIAGVVSKASEREAKTPLEEIKQKAASAPQAKDVVSALRDGPGAVSIIAEIKRRSPSKGALADIPDPAALAQIYEAGGASM
;
A
#
# COMPACT_ATOMS: atom_id res chain seq x y z
N MET A 1 -4.41 -24.85 -14.08
CA MET A 1 -3.61 -23.95 -13.22
C MET A 1 -4.33 -23.71 -11.91
N THR A 2 -3.61 -23.56 -10.83
CA THR A 2 -4.19 -23.21 -9.53
C THR A 2 -4.44 -21.69 -9.44
N ILE A 3 -5.27 -21.28 -8.49
CA ILE A 3 -5.48 -19.84 -8.22
C ILE A 3 -4.16 -19.15 -7.89
N LEU A 4 -3.27 -19.81 -7.14
CA LEU A 4 -1.96 -19.27 -6.81
C LEU A 4 -1.09 -19.06 -8.05
N GLU A 5 -1.06 -20.02 -8.95
CA GLU A 5 -0.30 -19.90 -10.21
C GLU A 5 -0.82 -18.76 -11.08
N ASP A 6 -2.13 -18.58 -11.16
CA ASP A 6 -2.75 -17.47 -11.89
C ASP A 6 -2.38 -16.11 -11.27
N ILE A 7 -2.40 -16.02 -9.94
CA ILE A 7 -1.98 -14.80 -9.22
C ILE A 7 -0.50 -14.49 -9.49
N ILE A 8 0.37 -15.49 -9.42
CA ILE A 8 1.81 -15.33 -9.67
C ILE A 8 2.04 -14.85 -11.10
N ALA A 9 1.40 -15.46 -12.09
CA ALA A 9 1.53 -15.06 -13.49
C ALA A 9 1.13 -13.59 -13.69
N GLY A 10 0.02 -13.17 -13.10
CA GLY A 10 -0.43 -11.77 -13.15
C GLY A 10 0.54 -10.79 -12.46
N VAL A 11 1.07 -11.17 -11.32
CA VAL A 11 2.07 -10.36 -10.59
C VAL A 11 3.36 -10.20 -11.38
N VAL A 12 3.87 -11.30 -11.95
CA VAL A 12 5.10 -11.29 -12.78
C VAL A 12 4.91 -10.39 -14.01
N SER A 13 3.79 -10.52 -14.71
CA SER A 13 3.48 -9.68 -15.87
C SER A 13 3.47 -8.18 -15.51
N LYS A 14 2.77 -7.81 -14.45
CA LYS A 14 2.71 -6.42 -14.00
C LYS A 14 4.05 -5.89 -13.47
N ALA A 15 4.85 -6.73 -12.83
CA ALA A 15 6.19 -6.37 -12.39
C ALA A 15 7.09 -6.05 -13.60
N SER A 16 7.01 -6.87 -14.65
CA SER A 16 7.76 -6.64 -15.89
C SER A 16 7.35 -5.33 -16.58
N GLU A 17 6.06 -5.02 -16.62
CA GLU A 17 5.57 -3.74 -17.14
C GLU A 17 6.12 -2.54 -16.36
N ARG A 18 6.12 -2.62 -15.02
CA ARG A 18 6.68 -1.56 -14.17
C ARG A 18 8.18 -1.40 -14.35
N GLU A 19 8.91 -2.52 -14.45
CA GLU A 19 10.35 -2.52 -14.69
C GLU A 19 10.71 -1.88 -16.03
N ALA A 20 9.92 -2.15 -17.07
CA ALA A 20 10.10 -1.51 -18.38
C ALA A 20 9.92 0.02 -18.33
N LYS A 21 8.97 0.50 -17.50
CA LYS A 21 8.71 1.94 -17.32
C LYS A 21 9.72 2.61 -16.39
N THR A 22 10.13 1.92 -15.34
CA THR A 22 11.03 2.44 -14.30
C THR A 22 12.10 1.39 -14.01
N PRO A 23 13.24 1.42 -14.70
CA PRO A 23 14.33 0.46 -14.51
C PRO A 23 14.89 0.47 -13.10
N LEU A 24 15.54 -0.63 -12.71
CA LEU A 24 16.07 -0.83 -11.35
C LEU A 24 16.96 0.32 -10.88
N GLU A 25 17.83 0.84 -11.73
CA GLU A 25 18.71 1.96 -11.35
C GLU A 25 17.94 3.23 -11.01
N GLU A 26 16.85 3.50 -11.72
CA GLU A 26 15.96 4.63 -11.41
C GLU A 26 15.22 4.41 -10.09
N ILE A 27 14.74 3.18 -9.82
CA ILE A 27 14.11 2.84 -8.54
C ILE A 27 15.08 3.01 -7.38
N LYS A 28 16.35 2.61 -7.54
CA LYS A 28 17.39 2.83 -6.52
C LYS A 28 17.60 4.31 -6.22
N GLN A 29 17.63 5.15 -7.22
CA GLN A 29 17.77 6.60 -7.06
C GLN A 29 16.55 7.20 -6.32
N LYS A 30 15.35 6.80 -6.71
CA LYS A 30 14.12 7.23 -6.03
C LYS A 30 14.10 6.78 -4.56
N ALA A 31 14.50 5.56 -4.28
CA ALA A 31 14.58 5.04 -2.91
C ALA A 31 15.59 5.81 -2.07
N ALA A 32 16.76 6.15 -2.63
CA ALA A 32 17.80 6.92 -1.94
C ALA A 32 17.35 8.35 -1.59
N SER A 33 16.48 8.94 -2.40
CA SER A 33 15.95 10.30 -2.20
C SER A 33 14.60 10.34 -1.48
N ALA A 34 14.03 9.18 -1.16
CA ALA A 34 12.75 9.12 -0.46
C ALA A 34 12.88 9.63 0.99
N PRO A 35 11.84 10.26 1.55
CA PRO A 35 11.82 10.63 2.96
C PRO A 35 12.02 9.40 3.86
N GLN A 36 12.53 9.64 5.05
CA GLN A 36 12.65 8.57 6.06
C GLN A 36 11.25 8.00 6.36
N ALA A 37 11.19 6.66 6.49
CA ALA A 37 9.95 5.99 6.85
C ALA A 37 9.44 6.46 8.23
N LYS A 38 8.14 6.57 8.36
CA LYS A 38 7.49 6.91 9.65
C LYS A 38 7.64 5.74 10.62
N ASP A 39 7.77 6.04 11.91
CA ASP A 39 7.86 5.04 12.97
C ASP A 39 6.48 4.48 13.32
N VAL A 40 6.06 3.46 12.57
CA VAL A 40 4.77 2.80 12.74
C VAL A 40 4.68 2.05 14.07
N VAL A 41 5.78 1.43 14.51
CA VAL A 41 5.81 0.68 15.78
C VAL A 41 5.50 1.59 16.96
N SER A 42 6.13 2.76 17.02
CA SER A 42 5.82 3.75 18.06
C SER A 42 4.38 4.27 17.95
N ALA A 43 3.90 4.53 16.74
CA ALA A 43 2.51 4.97 16.53
C ALA A 43 1.49 3.97 17.06
N LEU A 44 1.74 2.68 16.89
CA LEU A 44 0.85 1.62 17.36
C LEU A 44 0.96 1.35 18.87
N ARG A 45 2.15 1.49 19.47
CA ARG A 45 2.40 1.22 20.88
C ARG A 45 2.07 2.39 21.79
N ASP A 46 2.46 3.59 21.38
CA ASP A 46 2.49 4.79 22.22
C ASP A 46 1.38 5.79 21.85
N GLY A 47 0.43 5.39 21.03
CA GLY A 47 -0.69 6.22 20.63
C GLY A 47 -1.58 6.62 21.80
N PRO A 48 -2.34 7.73 21.66
CA PRO A 48 -3.08 8.35 22.78
C PRO A 48 -4.30 7.56 23.27
N GLY A 49 -4.61 6.41 22.70
CA GLY A 49 -5.77 5.60 23.06
C GLY A 49 -5.39 4.25 23.66
N ALA A 50 -6.36 3.57 24.29
CA ALA A 50 -6.20 2.21 24.77
C ALA A 50 -6.12 1.20 23.60
N VAL A 51 -6.62 1.55 22.43
CA VAL A 51 -6.65 0.74 21.21
C VAL A 51 -6.10 1.53 20.05
N SER A 52 -5.17 0.93 19.30
CA SER A 52 -4.69 1.47 18.04
C SER A 52 -5.44 0.86 16.87
N ILE A 53 -5.74 1.66 15.86
CA ILE A 53 -6.51 1.24 14.69
C ILE A 53 -5.64 1.31 13.45
N ILE A 54 -5.58 0.19 12.73
CA ILE A 54 -5.02 0.12 11.38
C ILE A 54 -6.19 0.20 10.40
N ALA A 55 -6.28 1.28 9.64
CA ALA A 55 -7.34 1.49 8.67
C ALA A 55 -6.81 1.22 7.27
N GLU A 56 -7.10 0.05 6.74
CA GLU A 56 -6.65 -0.37 5.41
C GLU A 56 -7.53 0.24 4.31
N ILE A 57 -6.89 0.81 3.29
CA ILE A 57 -7.55 1.25 2.06
C ILE A 57 -7.23 0.25 0.97
N LYS A 58 -8.26 -0.40 0.44
CA LYS A 58 -8.10 -1.45 -0.56
C LYS A 58 -9.10 -1.29 -1.68
N ARG A 59 -8.61 -1.04 -2.89
CA ARG A 59 -9.47 -0.86 -4.07
C ARG A 59 -9.71 -2.16 -4.84
N ARG A 60 -8.76 -3.09 -4.81
CA ARG A 60 -8.80 -4.34 -5.58
C ARG A 60 -8.19 -5.49 -4.79
N SER A 61 -8.60 -6.70 -5.12
CA SER A 61 -7.95 -7.91 -4.62
C SER A 61 -7.72 -8.92 -5.75
N PRO A 62 -6.73 -9.83 -5.61
CA PRO A 62 -6.49 -10.86 -6.63
C PRO A 62 -7.68 -11.81 -6.83
N SER A 63 -8.43 -12.08 -5.77
CA SER A 63 -9.54 -13.05 -5.81
C SER A 63 -10.87 -12.45 -6.25
N LYS A 64 -11.12 -11.16 -5.94
CA LYS A 64 -12.43 -10.52 -6.19
C LYS A 64 -12.35 -9.37 -7.21
N GLY A 65 -11.15 -8.98 -7.67
CA GLY A 65 -11.00 -7.83 -8.56
C GLY A 65 -11.34 -6.52 -7.87
N ALA A 66 -12.13 -5.67 -8.52
CA ALA A 66 -12.53 -4.37 -7.95
C ALA A 66 -13.41 -4.54 -6.71
N LEU A 67 -13.05 -3.86 -5.62
CA LEU A 67 -13.76 -3.91 -4.33
C LEU A 67 -14.53 -2.62 -4.06
N ALA A 68 -13.93 -1.47 -4.35
CA ALA A 68 -14.50 -0.17 -4.07
C ALA A 68 -14.00 0.86 -5.08
N ASP A 69 -14.83 1.85 -5.35
CA ASP A 69 -14.46 3.01 -6.14
C ASP A 69 -13.91 4.09 -5.21
N ILE A 70 -12.58 4.19 -5.17
CA ILE A 70 -11.85 5.16 -4.36
C ILE A 70 -10.96 5.97 -5.29
N PRO A 71 -11.45 7.11 -5.81
CA PRO A 71 -10.71 7.90 -6.79
C PRO A 71 -9.44 8.54 -6.20
N ASP A 72 -9.47 8.95 -4.93
CA ASP A 72 -8.33 9.56 -4.24
C ASP A 72 -8.06 8.86 -2.90
N PRO A 73 -7.21 7.82 -2.89
CA PRO A 73 -6.88 7.12 -1.67
C PRO A 73 -6.13 7.98 -0.64
N ALA A 74 -5.37 8.97 -1.07
CA ALA A 74 -4.67 9.87 -0.17
C ALA A 74 -5.65 10.75 0.62
N ALA A 75 -6.69 11.27 -0.03
CA ALA A 75 -7.76 12.02 0.62
C ALA A 75 -8.51 11.16 1.64
N LEU A 76 -8.83 9.92 1.29
CA LEU A 76 -9.48 8.98 2.21
C LEU A 76 -8.58 8.66 3.42
N ALA A 77 -7.27 8.49 3.22
CA ALA A 77 -6.31 8.27 4.30
C ALA A 77 -6.28 9.45 5.28
N GLN A 78 -6.36 10.68 4.80
CA GLN A 78 -6.43 11.87 5.64
C GLN A 78 -7.71 11.90 6.49
N ILE A 79 -8.83 11.48 5.93
CA ILE A 79 -10.10 11.37 6.66
C ILE A 79 -9.98 10.31 7.77
N TYR A 80 -9.40 9.16 7.49
CA TYR A 80 -9.17 8.11 8.49
C TYR A 80 -8.23 8.58 9.60
N GLU A 81 -7.14 9.28 9.26
CA GLU A 81 -6.22 9.85 10.22
C GLU A 81 -6.92 10.87 11.12
N ALA A 82 -7.70 11.76 10.55
CA ALA A 82 -8.49 12.74 11.31
C ALA A 82 -9.52 12.08 12.23
N GLY A 83 -10.04 10.92 11.85
CA GLY A 83 -10.96 10.11 12.65
C GLY A 83 -10.30 9.28 13.75
N GLY A 84 -8.98 9.28 13.85
CA GLY A 84 -8.23 8.60 14.90
C GLY A 84 -7.50 7.33 14.48
N ALA A 85 -7.42 7.00 13.20
CA ALA A 85 -6.60 5.87 12.74
C ALA A 85 -5.11 6.13 13.03
N SER A 86 -4.44 5.10 13.55
CA SER A 86 -3.01 5.17 13.89
C SER A 86 -2.12 4.88 12.68
N MET A 87 -2.67 4.09 11.75
CA MET A 87 -1.96 3.61 10.56
C MET A 87 -2.93 3.38 9.41
#